data_76ab984842b9daf5a6be3ebadb5d4140
#
_entry.id   76ab984842b9daf5a6be3ebadb5d4140
#
_cell.length_a   1.000
_cell.length_b   1.000
_cell.length_c   1.000
_cell.angle_alpha   90.00
_cell.angle_beta   90.00
_cell.angle_gamma   90.00
#
_symmetry.space_group_name_H-M   'P 1'
#
loop_
_entity.id
_entity.type
_entity.pdbx_description
1 polymer ?
#
loop_
_entity_poly.entity_id
_entity_poly.type
_entity_poly.pdbx_seq_one_letter_code
_entity_poly.pdbx_strand_id
1 'polypeptide(L)'
;HGFHWLPYYCLHVKSGKIDGKARPKVKKITPTAFMVDAKGGFAHPAIEKGFEKLVPAAEKFGIAAMGVAHSYNAATLGYHTGILAKQGLLALGFTNSIAAIAPFGGKKPIIGTNPMSFAVPGRRGKIRFLIDQSSSHVAWTAVKRAQEDGRKIPLGWALDKDGKPTTDPVKGLEGSMAPSGGF
;
A
#
# COMPACT_ATOMS: atom_id res chain seq x y z
N HIS A 1 -8.73 2.96 -5.47
CA HIS A 1 -7.87 3.34 -6.59
C HIS A 1 -8.72 3.24 -7.86
N GLY A 2 -8.26 3.37 -9.02
CA GLY A 2 -9.02 3.40 -10.27
C GLY A 2 -9.06 4.79 -10.89
N PHE A 3 -9.93 5.02 -11.87
CA PHE A 3 -9.96 6.25 -12.68
C PHE A 3 -10.13 7.54 -11.88
N HIS A 4 -10.76 7.50 -10.72
CA HIS A 4 -10.87 8.65 -9.82
C HIS A 4 -9.50 9.24 -9.42
N TRP A 5 -8.45 8.41 -9.32
CA TRP A 5 -7.09 8.86 -8.95
C TRP A 5 -6.23 9.29 -10.13
N LEU A 6 -6.66 9.04 -11.37
CA LEU A 6 -5.89 9.38 -12.56
C LEU A 6 -5.51 10.87 -12.64
N PRO A 7 -6.41 11.83 -12.35
CA PRO A 7 -6.05 13.25 -12.35
C PRO A 7 -4.93 13.59 -11.36
N TYR A 8 -4.95 12.97 -10.17
CA TYR A 8 -3.90 13.16 -9.16
C TYR A 8 -2.55 12.60 -9.62
N TYR A 9 -2.54 11.44 -10.27
CA TYR A 9 -1.31 10.88 -10.83
C TYR A 9 -0.74 11.77 -11.93
N CYS A 10 -1.57 12.26 -12.84
CA CYS A 10 -1.16 13.22 -13.86
C CYS A 10 -0.60 14.52 -13.26
N LEU A 11 -1.27 15.06 -12.25
CA LEU A 11 -0.81 16.25 -11.54
C LEU A 11 0.56 16.01 -10.85
N HIS A 12 0.76 14.86 -10.21
CA HIS A 12 2.02 14.54 -9.54
C HIS A 12 3.17 14.31 -10.53
N VAL A 13 2.90 13.77 -11.70
CA VAL A 13 3.91 13.70 -12.78
C VAL A 13 4.22 15.12 -13.30
N LYS A 14 3.18 15.94 -13.52
CA LYS A 14 3.33 17.30 -14.05
C LYS A 14 4.09 18.21 -13.09
N SER A 15 3.92 18.04 -11.78
CA SER A 15 4.63 18.79 -10.72
C SER A 15 6.04 18.26 -10.43
N GLY A 16 6.50 17.19 -11.08
CA GLY A 16 7.80 16.56 -10.81
C GLY A 16 7.85 15.72 -9.54
N LYS A 17 6.73 15.53 -8.83
CA LYS A 17 6.65 14.65 -7.66
C LYS A 17 6.87 13.17 -8.02
N ILE A 18 6.54 12.81 -9.26
CA ILE A 18 6.79 11.49 -9.84
C ILE A 18 7.57 11.68 -11.13
N ASP A 19 8.68 10.98 -11.28
CA ASP A 19 9.33 10.85 -12.57
C ASP A 19 8.61 9.79 -13.42
N GLY A 20 7.74 10.24 -14.32
CA GLY A 20 6.99 9.37 -15.22
C GLY A 20 7.87 8.63 -16.26
N LYS A 21 9.14 9.02 -16.40
CA LYS A 21 10.12 8.41 -17.32
C LYS A 21 11.15 7.56 -16.56
N ALA A 22 11.06 7.45 -15.26
CA ALA A 22 11.99 6.70 -14.43
C ALA A 22 12.16 5.25 -14.93
N ARG A 23 13.41 4.79 -14.93
CA ARG A 23 13.73 3.40 -15.26
C ARG A 23 14.27 2.71 -14.02
N PRO A 24 13.47 1.81 -13.41
CA PRO A 24 13.85 1.10 -12.20
C PRO A 24 15.12 0.26 -12.39
N LYS A 25 15.94 0.18 -11.33
CA LYS A 25 17.15 -0.66 -11.32
C LYS A 25 17.05 -1.71 -10.24
N VAL A 26 17.32 -2.97 -10.59
CA VAL A 26 17.37 -4.09 -9.63
C VAL A 26 18.83 -4.33 -9.25
N LYS A 27 19.07 -4.41 -7.94
CA LYS A 27 20.33 -4.82 -7.34
C LYS A 27 20.13 -6.17 -6.63
N LYS A 28 20.91 -7.17 -6.99
CA LYS A 28 21.00 -8.43 -6.24
C LYS A 28 21.82 -8.19 -4.98
N ILE A 29 21.28 -8.52 -3.82
CA ILE A 29 21.96 -8.43 -2.52
C ILE A 29 22.53 -9.79 -2.14
N THR A 30 21.70 -10.83 -2.24
CA THR A 30 22.06 -12.25 -2.05
C THR A 30 21.42 -13.07 -3.18
N PRO A 31 21.65 -14.38 -3.27
CA PRO A 31 20.93 -15.22 -4.23
C PRO A 31 19.40 -15.15 -4.14
N THR A 32 18.86 -14.83 -2.98
CA THR A 32 17.41 -14.80 -2.70
C THR A 32 16.90 -13.43 -2.26
N ALA A 33 17.75 -12.40 -2.21
CA ALA A 33 17.34 -11.05 -1.80
C ALA A 33 17.72 -10.01 -2.84
N PHE A 34 16.76 -9.13 -3.14
CA PHE A 34 16.88 -8.08 -4.15
C PHE A 34 16.44 -6.73 -3.61
N MET A 35 17.05 -5.66 -4.11
CA MET A 35 16.59 -4.29 -3.89
C MET A 35 16.28 -3.66 -5.26
N VAL A 36 15.11 -3.06 -5.37
CA VAL A 36 14.70 -2.32 -6.57
C VAL A 36 14.65 -0.84 -6.24
N ASP A 37 15.40 -0.05 -6.96
CA ASP A 37 15.34 1.41 -6.91
C ASP A 37 14.42 1.91 -8.02
N ALA A 38 13.27 2.47 -7.66
CA ALA A 38 12.28 3.00 -8.59
C ALA A 38 12.65 4.37 -9.15
N LYS A 39 13.73 5.00 -8.68
CA LYS A 39 14.26 6.29 -9.20
C LYS A 39 13.25 7.44 -9.16
N GLY A 40 12.40 7.49 -8.15
CA GLY A 40 11.34 8.51 -8.04
C GLY A 40 10.13 8.25 -8.93
N GLY A 41 10.07 7.09 -9.58
CA GLY A 41 8.97 6.71 -10.48
C GLY A 41 7.83 5.98 -9.79
N PHE A 42 6.91 5.47 -10.61
CA PHE A 42 5.81 4.62 -10.16
C PHE A 42 6.31 3.29 -9.58
N ALA A 43 5.63 2.79 -8.54
CA ALA A 43 5.98 1.52 -7.92
C ALA A 43 5.72 0.31 -8.84
N HIS A 44 4.65 0.33 -9.65
CA HIS A 44 4.27 -0.80 -10.49
C HIS A 44 5.39 -1.27 -11.43
N PRO A 45 6.01 -0.42 -12.26
CA PRO A 45 7.13 -0.84 -13.11
C PRO A 45 8.34 -1.34 -12.31
N ALA A 46 8.57 -0.78 -11.10
CA ALA A 46 9.66 -1.22 -10.24
C ALA A 46 9.39 -2.62 -9.66
N ILE A 47 8.15 -2.87 -9.20
CA ILE A 47 7.72 -4.17 -8.68
C ILE A 47 7.78 -5.24 -9.79
N GLU A 48 7.25 -4.96 -10.97
CA GLU A 48 7.31 -5.87 -12.13
C GLU A 48 8.75 -6.23 -12.49
N LYS A 49 9.63 -5.22 -12.55
CA LYS A 49 11.06 -5.42 -12.79
C LYS A 49 11.71 -6.29 -11.71
N GLY A 50 11.31 -6.12 -10.46
CA GLY A 50 11.77 -6.94 -9.34
C GLY A 50 11.29 -8.39 -9.45
N PHE A 51 10.05 -8.62 -9.88
CA PHE A 51 9.49 -9.95 -10.05
C PHE A 51 10.24 -10.78 -11.10
N GLU A 52 10.84 -10.18 -12.13
CA GLU A 52 11.71 -10.88 -13.08
C GLU A 52 12.88 -11.62 -12.40
N LYS A 53 13.30 -11.17 -11.22
CA LYS A 53 14.38 -11.78 -10.43
C LYS A 53 13.88 -12.55 -9.23
N LEU A 54 12.80 -12.06 -8.60
CA LEU A 54 12.22 -12.65 -7.40
C LEU A 54 11.63 -14.04 -7.69
N VAL A 55 10.85 -14.17 -8.76
CA VAL A 55 10.12 -15.41 -9.07
C VAL A 55 11.08 -16.58 -9.33
N PRO A 56 12.04 -16.48 -10.25
CA PRO A 56 12.99 -17.59 -10.47
C PRO A 56 13.84 -17.92 -9.23
N ALA A 57 14.14 -16.93 -8.40
CA ALA A 57 14.87 -17.19 -7.15
C ALA A 57 14.02 -17.94 -6.13
N ALA A 58 12.73 -17.56 -5.97
CA ALA A 58 11.81 -18.25 -5.08
C ALA A 58 11.57 -19.70 -5.53
N GLU A 59 11.39 -19.93 -6.82
CA GLU A 59 11.25 -21.29 -7.39
C GLU A 59 12.51 -22.16 -7.14
N LYS A 60 13.69 -21.57 -7.33
CA LYS A 60 14.96 -22.30 -7.17
C LYS A 60 15.32 -22.59 -5.71
N PHE A 61 15.09 -21.64 -4.82
CA PHE A 61 15.59 -21.69 -3.44
C PHE A 61 14.49 -21.87 -2.40
N GLY A 62 13.23 -21.95 -2.79
CA GLY A 62 12.07 -22.10 -1.90
C GLY A 62 11.56 -20.79 -1.28
N ILE A 63 12.42 -19.77 -1.16
CA ILE A 63 12.05 -18.45 -0.63
C ILE A 63 12.92 -17.37 -1.27
N ALA A 64 12.32 -16.22 -1.54
CA ALA A 64 13.04 -15.02 -1.94
C ALA A 64 12.33 -13.76 -1.42
N ALA A 65 13.07 -12.67 -1.29
CA ALA A 65 12.56 -11.39 -0.84
C ALA A 65 13.05 -10.24 -1.72
N MET A 66 12.25 -9.18 -1.84
CA MET A 66 12.69 -7.94 -2.46
C MET A 66 12.17 -6.72 -1.69
N GLY A 67 12.99 -5.68 -1.63
CA GLY A 67 12.59 -4.34 -1.23
C GLY A 67 12.45 -3.44 -2.46
N VAL A 68 11.52 -2.48 -2.40
CA VAL A 68 11.38 -1.41 -3.39
C VAL A 68 11.58 -0.08 -2.69
N ALA A 69 12.51 0.73 -3.18
CA ALA A 69 12.84 2.04 -2.62
C ALA A 69 12.62 3.15 -3.65
N HIS A 70 12.51 4.38 -3.16
CA HIS A 70 12.35 5.60 -3.97
C HIS A 70 11.19 5.49 -4.98
N SER A 71 10.10 4.84 -4.57
CA SER A 71 8.91 4.67 -5.40
C SER A 71 7.77 5.57 -4.95
N TYR A 72 6.93 5.95 -5.88
CA TYR A 72 5.60 6.43 -5.57
C TYR A 72 4.74 5.27 -5.07
N ASN A 73 3.52 5.56 -4.67
CA ASN A 73 2.58 4.64 -4.05
C ASN A 73 2.33 3.38 -4.91
N ALA A 74 2.29 2.23 -4.25
CA ALA A 74 2.08 0.92 -4.86
C ALA A 74 0.59 0.57 -5.08
N ALA A 75 -0.32 1.47 -4.75
CA ALA A 75 -1.77 1.27 -4.76
C ALA A 75 -2.18 0.07 -3.88
N THR A 76 -2.86 -0.90 -4.45
CA THR A 76 -3.41 -2.07 -3.75
C THR A 76 -2.37 -3.20 -3.72
N LEU A 77 -1.91 -3.61 -2.54
CA LEU A 77 -0.87 -4.64 -2.43
C LEU A 77 -1.36 -6.01 -2.93
N GLY A 78 -2.64 -6.31 -2.76
CA GLY A 78 -3.24 -7.54 -3.25
C GLY A 78 -3.13 -7.73 -4.76
N TYR A 79 -3.03 -6.65 -5.53
CA TYR A 79 -2.73 -6.75 -6.95
C TYR A 79 -1.38 -7.41 -7.19
N HIS A 80 -0.34 -6.98 -6.47
CA HIS A 80 1.03 -7.47 -6.65
C HIS A 80 1.21 -8.89 -6.09
N THR A 81 0.73 -9.15 -4.86
CA THR A 81 0.80 -10.49 -4.27
C THR A 81 -0.06 -11.50 -5.03
N GLY A 82 -1.18 -11.05 -5.60
CA GLY A 82 -2.04 -11.87 -6.45
C GLY A 82 -1.35 -12.32 -7.74
N ILE A 83 -0.49 -11.48 -8.34
CA ILE A 83 0.32 -11.86 -9.50
C ILE A 83 1.25 -13.03 -9.17
N LEU A 84 1.90 -12.99 -8.01
CA LEU A 84 2.78 -14.06 -7.53
C LEU A 84 1.99 -15.34 -7.20
N ALA A 85 0.82 -15.20 -6.57
CA ALA A 85 -0.04 -16.35 -6.28
C ALA A 85 -0.56 -17.06 -7.53
N LYS A 86 -0.86 -16.33 -8.61
CA LYS A 86 -1.22 -16.90 -9.90
C LYS A 86 -0.08 -17.69 -10.54
N GLN A 87 1.17 -17.41 -10.17
CA GLN A 87 2.37 -18.15 -10.59
C GLN A 87 2.74 -19.31 -9.63
N GLY A 88 1.86 -19.63 -8.68
CA GLY A 88 2.08 -20.76 -7.77
C GLY A 88 2.85 -20.43 -6.50
N LEU A 89 3.17 -19.17 -6.24
CA LEU A 89 3.94 -18.74 -5.08
C LEU A 89 3.02 -18.22 -3.96
N LEU A 90 3.29 -18.63 -2.73
CA LEU A 90 2.75 -17.95 -1.56
C LEU A 90 3.44 -16.59 -1.44
N ALA A 91 2.67 -15.52 -1.29
CA ALA A 91 3.22 -14.17 -1.31
C ALA A 91 2.76 -13.33 -0.10
N LEU A 92 3.72 -12.64 0.51
CA LEU A 92 3.49 -11.60 1.51
C LEU A 92 3.96 -10.27 0.96
N GLY A 93 3.17 -9.22 1.16
CA GLY A 93 3.50 -7.86 0.77
C GLY A 93 3.26 -6.88 1.92
N PHE A 94 4.18 -5.93 2.09
CA PHE A 94 4.10 -4.88 3.09
C PHE A 94 4.50 -3.55 2.46
N THR A 95 3.92 -2.47 2.93
CA THR A 95 4.38 -1.13 2.54
C THR A 95 4.20 -0.14 3.68
N ASN A 96 5.04 0.87 3.69
CA ASN A 96 4.90 2.02 4.57
C ASN A 96 4.03 3.08 3.90
N SER A 97 3.33 3.86 4.70
CA SER A 97 2.60 5.03 4.26
C SER A 97 2.86 6.23 5.16
N ILE A 98 2.39 7.40 4.75
CA ILE A 98 2.49 8.61 5.58
C ILE A 98 1.76 8.42 6.91
N ALA A 99 2.21 9.13 7.95
CA ALA A 99 1.59 9.09 9.27
C ALA A 99 0.10 9.50 9.20
N ALA A 100 -0.77 8.60 9.62
CA ALA A 100 -2.22 8.75 9.59
C ALA A 100 -2.92 8.14 10.80
N ILE A 101 -2.22 7.36 11.63
CA ILE A 101 -2.76 6.68 12.81
C ILE A 101 -2.02 7.15 14.06
N ALA A 102 -2.75 7.59 15.07
CA ALA A 102 -2.21 7.82 16.40
C ALA A 102 -2.01 6.47 17.12
N PRO A 103 -0.95 6.32 17.94
CA PRO A 103 -0.82 5.14 18.80
C PRO A 103 -1.96 5.09 19.81
N PHE A 104 -2.18 3.92 20.39
CA PHE A 104 -3.22 3.71 21.41
C PHE A 104 -3.09 4.76 22.53
N GLY A 105 -4.20 5.41 22.88
CA GLY A 105 -4.24 6.51 23.87
C GLY A 105 -3.60 7.82 23.40
N GLY A 106 -3.01 7.86 22.21
CA GLY A 106 -2.42 9.06 21.62
C GLY A 106 -3.44 9.85 20.79
N LYS A 107 -3.07 11.10 20.46
CA LYS A 107 -3.89 11.99 19.64
C LYS A 107 -3.21 12.34 18.31
N LYS A 108 -1.87 12.32 18.27
CA LYS A 108 -1.10 12.72 17.11
C LYS A 108 -0.78 11.51 16.22
N PRO A 109 -1.09 11.56 14.92
CA PRO A 109 -0.69 10.51 13.99
C PRO A 109 0.84 10.42 13.88
N ILE A 110 1.41 9.25 14.12
CA ILE A 110 2.85 8.96 13.95
C ILE A 110 3.10 7.66 13.20
N ILE A 111 2.07 6.82 13.02
CA ILE A 111 2.14 5.55 12.33
C ILE A 111 1.37 5.67 11.01
N GLY A 112 1.90 5.11 9.93
CA GLY A 112 1.19 5.01 8.66
C GLY A 112 0.09 3.95 8.71
N THR A 113 -0.80 3.97 7.72
CA THR A 113 -1.81 2.90 7.55
C THR A 113 -1.19 1.56 7.15
N ASN A 114 0.06 1.56 6.73
CA ASN A 114 0.99 0.44 6.52
C ASN A 114 0.28 -0.87 6.13
N PRO A 115 -0.34 -0.94 4.95
CA PRO A 115 -1.09 -2.10 4.54
C PRO A 115 -0.20 -3.33 4.38
N MET A 116 -0.80 -4.49 4.61
CA MET A 116 -0.21 -5.79 4.33
C MET A 116 -1.12 -6.58 3.38
N SER A 117 -0.50 -7.43 2.58
CA SER A 117 -1.23 -8.39 1.75
C SER A 117 -0.63 -9.78 1.88
N PHE A 118 -1.51 -10.78 1.87
CA PHE A 118 -1.15 -12.19 1.87
C PHE A 118 -1.95 -12.90 0.79
N ALA A 119 -1.27 -13.59 -0.12
CA ALA A 119 -1.91 -14.32 -1.20
C ALA A 119 -1.44 -15.78 -1.23
N VAL A 120 -2.39 -16.69 -1.34
CA VAL A 120 -2.15 -18.15 -1.42
C VAL A 120 -2.54 -18.65 -2.80
N PRO A 121 -1.65 -19.39 -3.48
CA PRO A 121 -1.96 -19.97 -4.78
C PRO A 121 -3.05 -21.02 -4.71
N GLY A 122 -3.85 -21.09 -5.74
CA GLY A 122 -4.83 -22.14 -5.99
C GLY A 122 -4.44 -23.01 -7.16
N ARG A 123 -5.34 -23.91 -7.55
CA ARG A 123 -5.12 -24.77 -8.72
C ARG A 123 -5.27 -23.98 -10.02
N ARG A 124 -4.49 -24.34 -11.05
CA ARG A 124 -4.60 -23.81 -12.43
C ARG A 124 -4.47 -22.29 -12.51
N GLY A 125 -3.49 -21.69 -11.81
CA GLY A 125 -3.24 -20.26 -11.83
C GLY A 125 -4.32 -19.40 -11.17
N LYS A 126 -5.23 -19.99 -10.40
CA LYS A 126 -6.21 -19.24 -9.59
C LYS A 126 -5.59 -18.85 -8.25
N ILE A 127 -6.16 -17.84 -7.61
CA ILE A 127 -5.85 -17.47 -6.23
C ILE A 127 -6.83 -18.22 -5.33
N ARG A 128 -6.34 -18.97 -4.36
CA ARG A 128 -7.17 -19.65 -3.36
C ARG A 128 -7.65 -18.70 -2.28
N PHE A 129 -6.77 -17.80 -1.86
CA PHE A 129 -7.02 -16.87 -0.77
C PHE A 129 -6.18 -15.61 -0.94
N LEU A 130 -6.76 -14.45 -0.68
CA LEU A 130 -6.09 -13.18 -0.71
C LEU A 130 -6.64 -12.26 0.37
N ILE A 131 -5.75 -11.76 1.23
CA ILE A 131 -6.00 -10.65 2.12
C ILE A 131 -5.22 -9.44 1.60
N ASP A 132 -5.84 -8.27 1.65
CA ASP A 132 -5.20 -6.98 1.45
C ASP A 132 -5.86 -5.99 2.40
N GLN A 133 -5.17 -5.65 3.48
CA GLN A 133 -5.74 -4.86 4.55
C GLN A 133 -4.79 -3.78 5.05
N SER A 134 -5.37 -2.67 5.47
CA SER A 134 -4.70 -1.57 6.15
C SER A 134 -4.64 -1.83 7.66
N SER A 135 -3.69 -1.19 8.35
CA SER A 135 -3.69 -1.12 9.82
C SER A 135 -4.72 -0.11 10.36
N SER A 136 -5.38 0.67 9.51
CA SER A 136 -6.54 1.48 9.87
C SER A 136 -7.84 0.72 9.62
N HIS A 137 -8.88 1.07 10.39
CA HIS A 137 -10.23 0.49 10.24
C HIS A 137 -10.79 0.67 8.81
N VAL A 138 -10.48 1.81 8.20
CA VAL A 138 -10.85 2.13 6.81
C VAL A 138 -9.68 2.83 6.11
N ALA A 139 -9.63 2.76 4.79
CA ALA A 139 -8.63 3.50 4.02
C ALA A 139 -8.80 5.02 4.18
N TRP A 140 -7.71 5.75 4.36
CA TRP A 140 -7.71 7.22 4.42
C TRP A 140 -8.46 7.86 3.24
N THR A 141 -8.31 7.27 2.07
CA THR A 141 -8.98 7.70 0.84
C THR A 141 -10.52 7.62 0.91
N ALA A 142 -11.07 6.73 1.74
CA ALA A 142 -12.53 6.65 1.92
C ALA A 142 -13.05 7.84 2.75
N VAL A 143 -12.31 8.26 3.78
CA VAL A 143 -12.63 9.45 4.57
C VAL A 143 -12.48 10.71 3.71
N LYS A 144 -11.41 10.80 2.91
CA LYS A 144 -11.18 11.91 1.98
C LYS A 144 -12.31 12.02 0.95
N ARG A 145 -12.75 10.92 0.38
CA ARG A 145 -13.88 10.89 -0.55
C ARG A 145 -15.19 11.33 0.12
N ALA A 146 -15.45 10.89 1.35
CA ALA A 146 -16.63 11.33 2.09
C ALA A 146 -16.63 12.86 2.32
N GLN A 147 -15.44 13.44 2.58
CA GLN A 147 -15.28 14.90 2.64
C GLN A 147 -15.62 15.58 1.31
N GLU A 148 -15.08 15.07 0.20
CA GLU A 148 -15.31 15.62 -1.14
C GLU A 148 -16.79 15.53 -1.55
N ASP A 149 -17.46 14.43 -1.16
CA ASP A 149 -18.89 14.19 -1.41
C ASP A 149 -19.83 14.93 -0.41
N GLY A 150 -19.30 15.65 0.58
CA GLY A 150 -20.08 16.31 1.64
C GLY A 150 -20.83 15.34 2.55
N ARG A 151 -20.38 14.08 2.66
CA ARG A 151 -21.04 13.02 3.44
C ARG A 151 -20.38 12.81 4.79
N LYS A 152 -21.18 12.46 5.80
CA LYS A 152 -20.66 11.96 7.09
C LYS A 152 -20.00 10.60 6.92
N ILE A 153 -19.07 10.29 7.80
CA ILE A 153 -18.44 8.97 7.94
C ILE A 153 -19.06 8.19 9.12
N PRO A 154 -19.04 6.86 9.11
CA PRO A 154 -19.42 6.05 10.25
C PRO A 154 -18.55 6.37 11.47
N LEU A 155 -19.14 6.29 12.66
CA LEU A 155 -18.39 6.36 13.91
C LEU A 155 -17.36 5.21 13.96
N GLY A 156 -16.16 5.50 14.46
CA GLY A 156 -15.08 4.50 14.52
C GLY A 156 -14.18 4.46 13.28
N TRP A 157 -14.44 5.28 12.26
CA TRP A 157 -13.52 5.40 11.12
C TRP A 157 -12.34 6.32 11.38
N ALA A 158 -12.59 7.38 12.16
CA ALA A 158 -11.59 8.38 12.46
C ALA A 158 -11.81 9.01 13.85
N LEU A 159 -10.75 9.60 14.36
CA LEU A 159 -10.72 10.40 15.58
C LEU A 159 -10.44 11.86 15.20
N ASP A 160 -11.00 12.80 15.93
CA ASP A 160 -10.67 14.21 15.79
C ASP A 160 -9.27 14.53 16.39
N LYS A 161 -8.83 15.79 16.33
CA LYS A 161 -7.55 16.26 16.88
C LYS A 161 -7.42 16.05 18.40
N ASP A 162 -8.54 15.91 19.10
CA ASP A 162 -8.58 15.66 20.54
C ASP A 162 -8.58 14.15 20.88
N GLY A 163 -8.55 13.28 19.86
CA GLY A 163 -8.56 11.83 20.00
C GLY A 163 -9.95 11.25 20.25
N LYS A 164 -11.01 12.01 20.01
CA LYS A 164 -12.40 11.56 20.17
C LYS A 164 -12.96 11.03 18.85
N PRO A 165 -13.73 9.92 18.86
CA PRO A 165 -14.41 9.42 17.67
C PRO A 165 -15.28 10.50 17.02
N THR A 166 -15.22 10.62 15.68
CA THR A 166 -15.98 11.62 14.93
C THR A 166 -16.69 11.02 13.73
N THR A 167 -17.84 11.59 13.37
CA THR A 167 -18.55 11.32 12.12
C THR A 167 -18.32 12.39 11.06
N ASP A 168 -17.57 13.44 11.41
CA ASP A 168 -17.18 14.52 10.51
C ASP A 168 -15.88 14.17 9.79
N PRO A 169 -15.90 13.99 8.45
CA PRO A 169 -14.69 13.62 7.71
C PRO A 169 -13.60 14.70 7.74
N VAL A 170 -13.96 15.99 7.86
CA VAL A 170 -12.97 17.07 7.96
C VAL A 170 -12.19 16.93 9.25
N LYS A 171 -12.88 16.82 10.38
CA LYS A 171 -12.26 16.62 11.70
C LYS A 171 -11.45 15.32 11.75
N GLY A 172 -11.94 14.26 11.10
CA GLY A 172 -11.23 12.98 11.00
C GLY A 172 -9.92 13.07 10.21
N LEU A 173 -9.88 13.86 9.14
CA LEU A 173 -8.67 14.08 8.34
C LEU A 173 -7.65 15.01 9.04
N GLU A 174 -8.12 15.92 9.89
CA GLU A 174 -7.27 16.78 10.74
C GLU A 174 -6.72 16.03 11.96
N GLY A 175 -7.38 14.97 12.37
CA GLY A 175 -7.03 14.13 13.51
C GLY A 175 -6.29 12.86 13.11
N SER A 176 -6.91 11.70 13.33
CA SER A 176 -6.30 10.39 13.12
C SER A 176 -7.29 9.39 12.54
N MET A 177 -6.81 8.49 11.70
CA MET A 177 -7.55 7.27 11.35
C MET A 177 -7.65 6.36 12.58
N ALA A 178 -8.78 5.69 12.75
CA ALA A 178 -8.91 4.68 13.78
C ALA A 178 -8.11 3.41 13.41
N PRO A 179 -7.37 2.80 14.35
CA PRO A 179 -6.63 1.57 14.09
C PRO A 179 -7.57 0.38 13.84
N SER A 180 -7.13 -0.58 13.03
CA SER A 180 -7.81 -1.86 12.84
C SER A 180 -7.66 -2.72 14.09
N GLY A 181 -8.73 -3.43 14.47
CA GLY A 181 -8.72 -4.32 15.65
C GLY A 181 -9.28 -3.70 16.92
N GLY A 182 -9.73 -2.46 16.85
CA GLY A 182 -10.36 -1.79 18.00
C GLY A 182 -9.35 -1.15 18.97
N PHE A 183 -9.88 -0.66 20.06
CA PHE A 183 -9.15 0.03 21.14
C PHE A 183 -9.07 -0.87 22.37
#